data_561efaab692193bead77bf429c567198
#
_entry.id   561efaab692193bead77bf429c567198
#
_cell.length_a   1.000
_cell.length_b   1.000
_cell.length_c   1.000
_cell.angle_alpha   90.00
_cell.angle_beta   90.00
_cell.angle_gamma   90.00
#
_symmetry.space_group_name_H-M   'P 1'
#
loop_
_entity.id
_entity.type
_entity.pdbx_description
1 polymer ?
#
loop_
_entity_poly.entity_id
_entity_poly.type
_entity_poly.pdbx_seq_one_letter_code
_entity_poly.pdbx_strand_id
1 'polypeptide(L)'
;IPQTAVIAIHTKYGVIIYANDFKLDLYPTFGAKPNFKRLGELSKENILALVIESTYASDARKMPSESVAKEMLKDVLLSVNTKNRAIIVTTFSSHIARLKSIIEFGKKLNRKIIFMGRSLSKYVNAAENINLVNFTKDVELVRYAKQIKRKLKQITHEREKYLLVVTGHQGEPKSVLTKIINRNFHFDLYENDLVVFSCKVIPTPTNIANREILEKNLKNMKVRFFKDIHQSGHAAREDLRDMLNILKPRKIIPSHGNNEMKKALESLAIEMGYKPNKDIFIIKNSQRLSI
;
A
#
# COMPACT_ATOMS: atom_id res chain seq x y z
N ILE A 1 2.59 -1.75 6.11
CA ILE A 1 2.16 -1.36 7.47
C ILE A 1 3.24 -1.85 8.43
N PRO A 2 3.69 -1.01 9.39
CA PRO A 2 4.66 -1.45 10.38
C PRO A 2 4.15 -2.63 11.22
N GLN A 3 5.03 -3.61 11.49
CA GLN A 3 4.76 -4.75 12.37
C GLN A 3 3.55 -5.62 11.97
N THR A 4 3.23 -5.70 10.68
CA THR A 4 2.26 -6.68 10.19
C THR A 4 2.75 -8.09 10.51
N ALA A 5 1.87 -8.92 11.06
CA ALA A 5 2.21 -10.26 11.52
C ALA A 5 1.15 -11.28 11.10
N VAL A 6 1.57 -12.51 10.90
CA VAL A 6 0.71 -13.70 10.87
C VAL A 6 0.60 -14.22 12.31
N ILE A 7 -0.60 -14.52 12.77
CA ILE A 7 -0.88 -14.93 14.14
C ILE A 7 -1.18 -16.43 14.16
N ALA A 8 -0.49 -17.20 15.00
CA ALA A 8 -0.77 -18.59 15.29
C ALA A 8 -1.40 -18.73 16.70
N ILE A 9 -2.61 -19.24 16.77
CA ILE A 9 -3.37 -19.46 18.01
C ILE A 9 -3.33 -20.95 18.32
N HIS A 10 -2.58 -21.33 19.36
CA HIS A 10 -2.48 -22.71 19.82
C HIS A 10 -3.65 -23.05 20.73
N THR A 11 -4.36 -24.11 20.40
CA THR A 11 -5.50 -24.63 21.17
C THR A 11 -5.28 -26.10 21.52
N LYS A 12 -6.07 -26.65 22.45
CA LYS A 12 -6.02 -28.08 22.77
C LYS A 12 -6.39 -28.99 21.58
N TYR A 13 -7.00 -28.46 20.54
CA TYR A 13 -7.42 -29.22 19.35
C TYR A 13 -6.46 -29.10 18.18
N GLY A 14 -5.54 -28.12 18.21
CA GLY A 14 -4.58 -27.79 17.17
C GLY A 14 -4.42 -26.29 16.98
N VAL A 15 -3.78 -25.89 15.91
CA VAL A 15 -3.40 -24.48 15.65
C VAL A 15 -4.37 -23.85 14.67
N ILE A 16 -4.82 -22.63 14.97
CA ILE A 16 -5.55 -21.76 14.05
C ILE A 16 -4.59 -20.65 13.62
N ILE A 17 -4.42 -20.47 12.32
CA ILE A 17 -3.56 -19.42 11.76
C ILE A 17 -4.44 -18.33 11.17
N TYR A 18 -4.15 -17.07 11.53
CA TYR A 18 -4.76 -15.88 10.96
C TYR A 18 -3.71 -15.12 10.15
N ALA A 19 -3.88 -15.13 8.83
CA ALA A 19 -2.98 -14.52 7.84
C ALA A 19 -3.76 -13.53 6.96
N ASN A 20 -4.07 -12.37 7.55
CA ASN A 20 -4.72 -11.27 6.85
C ASN A 20 -3.68 -10.19 6.52
N ASP A 21 -3.78 -9.57 5.35
CA ASP A 21 -2.84 -8.55 4.87
C ASP A 21 -1.37 -9.01 4.91
N PHE A 22 -1.03 -10.08 4.22
CA PHE A 22 0.35 -10.58 4.15
C PHE A 22 0.89 -10.60 2.71
N LYS A 23 2.21 -10.67 2.61
CA LYS A 23 2.93 -10.83 1.35
C LYS A 23 4.20 -11.65 1.59
N LEU A 24 4.49 -12.61 0.72
CA LEU A 24 5.71 -13.40 0.77
C LEU A 24 6.86 -12.69 0.03
N ASP A 25 7.18 -11.46 0.42
CA ASP A 25 8.19 -10.63 -0.23
C ASP A 25 9.62 -11.08 0.14
N LEU A 26 10.33 -11.63 -0.83
CA LEU A 26 11.72 -12.11 -0.67
C LEU A 26 12.77 -10.99 -0.74
N TYR A 27 12.39 -9.83 -1.29
CA TYR A 27 13.28 -8.68 -1.49
C TYR A 27 12.67 -7.38 -0.97
N PRO A 28 12.23 -7.35 0.32
CA PRO A 28 11.62 -6.15 0.88
C PRO A 28 12.64 -5.01 0.91
N THR A 29 12.19 -3.79 0.60
CA THR A 29 13.04 -2.59 0.68
C THR A 29 13.19 -2.07 2.11
N PHE A 30 12.38 -2.60 3.02
CA PHE A 30 12.36 -2.23 4.43
C PHE A 30 11.68 -3.32 5.27
N GLY A 31 12.23 -3.59 6.47
CA GLY A 31 11.76 -4.65 7.35
C GLY A 31 12.40 -6.02 7.04
N ALA A 32 11.98 -7.03 7.79
CA ALA A 32 12.47 -8.40 7.64
C ALA A 32 11.74 -9.13 6.49
N LYS A 33 12.38 -10.14 5.93
CA LYS A 33 11.76 -11.12 5.03
C LYS A 33 10.74 -11.96 5.82
N PRO A 34 9.75 -12.59 5.14
CA PRO A 34 8.87 -13.56 5.77
C PRO A 34 9.66 -14.65 6.50
N ASN A 35 9.20 -15.03 7.68
CA ASN A 35 9.88 -16.05 8.49
C ASN A 35 9.47 -17.47 8.02
N PHE A 36 10.02 -17.92 6.89
CA PHE A 36 9.76 -19.26 6.33
C PHE A 36 10.17 -20.38 7.28
N LYS A 37 11.22 -20.18 8.10
CA LYS A 37 11.61 -21.14 9.12
C LYS A 37 10.46 -21.37 10.10
N ARG A 38 9.87 -20.29 10.64
CA ARG A 38 8.74 -20.38 11.56
C ARG A 38 7.49 -20.98 10.91
N LEU A 39 7.19 -20.63 9.65
CA LEU A 39 6.10 -21.26 8.90
C LEU A 39 6.34 -22.77 8.72
N GLY A 40 7.57 -23.19 8.42
CA GLY A 40 7.95 -24.60 8.33
C GLY A 40 7.91 -25.34 9.69
N GLU A 41 8.18 -24.68 10.80
CA GLU A 41 7.97 -25.24 12.14
C GLU A 41 6.47 -25.45 12.41
N LEU A 42 5.63 -24.45 12.15
CA LEU A 42 4.18 -24.53 12.31
C LEU A 42 3.57 -25.63 11.44
N SER A 43 4.10 -25.86 10.23
CA SER A 43 3.59 -26.91 9.33
C SER A 43 3.71 -28.34 9.87
N LYS A 44 4.54 -28.55 10.89
CA LYS A 44 4.69 -29.85 11.57
C LYS A 44 3.63 -30.04 12.67
N GLU A 45 2.89 -28.98 13.00
CA GLU A 45 1.81 -29.02 13.96
C GLU A 45 0.46 -29.38 13.27
N ASN A 46 -0.56 -29.68 14.06
CA ASN A 46 -1.91 -29.91 13.54
C ASN A 46 -2.58 -28.56 13.22
N ILE A 47 -2.47 -28.07 11.98
CA ILE A 47 -3.14 -26.86 11.57
C ILE A 47 -4.62 -27.11 11.30
N LEU A 48 -5.47 -26.78 12.29
CA LEU A 48 -6.91 -26.95 12.19
C LEU A 48 -7.53 -26.04 11.12
N ALA A 49 -7.20 -24.76 11.17
CA ALA A 49 -7.77 -23.78 10.24
C ALA A 49 -6.77 -22.70 9.88
N LEU A 50 -6.87 -22.22 8.65
CA LEU A 50 -6.20 -21.04 8.14
C LEU A 50 -7.23 -20.02 7.70
N VAL A 51 -7.33 -18.90 8.41
CA VAL A 51 -8.06 -17.71 7.98
C VAL A 51 -7.09 -16.87 7.14
N ILE A 52 -7.37 -16.73 5.85
CA ILE A 52 -6.42 -16.17 4.89
C ILE A 52 -7.10 -15.14 3.99
N GLU A 53 -6.38 -14.07 3.65
CA GLU A 53 -6.87 -13.06 2.71
C GLU A 53 -7.16 -13.62 1.31
N SER A 54 -8.04 -12.93 0.57
CA SER A 54 -8.43 -13.32 -0.80
C SER A 54 -8.36 -12.18 -1.81
N THR A 55 -7.82 -11.02 -1.42
CA THR A 55 -7.85 -9.76 -2.19
C THR A 55 -7.37 -9.89 -3.64
N TYR A 56 -6.32 -10.66 -3.89
CA TYR A 56 -5.77 -10.91 -5.23
C TYR A 56 -5.75 -12.39 -5.60
N ALA A 57 -6.69 -13.18 -5.08
CA ALA A 57 -6.78 -14.61 -5.39
C ALA A 57 -7.08 -14.91 -6.87
N SER A 58 -7.66 -13.97 -7.61
CA SER A 58 -7.88 -14.07 -9.07
C SER A 58 -6.68 -13.66 -9.91
N ASP A 59 -5.65 -13.03 -9.34
CA ASP A 59 -4.46 -12.57 -10.05
C ASP A 59 -3.44 -13.71 -10.16
N ALA A 60 -3.35 -14.36 -11.31
CA ALA A 60 -2.57 -15.59 -11.57
C ALA A 60 -1.04 -15.35 -11.61
N ARG A 61 -0.50 -14.62 -10.64
CA ARG A 61 0.95 -14.36 -10.49
C ARG A 61 1.37 -14.44 -9.04
N LYS A 62 2.67 -14.37 -8.78
CA LYS A 62 3.22 -13.94 -7.49
C LYS A 62 3.19 -12.42 -7.42
N MET A 63 2.86 -11.88 -6.28
CA MET A 63 2.90 -10.43 -6.09
C MET A 63 4.35 -9.94 -6.16
N PRO A 64 4.69 -9.04 -7.11
CA PRO A 64 6.06 -8.55 -7.22
C PRO A 64 6.51 -7.83 -5.95
N SER A 65 7.82 -7.94 -5.64
CA SER A 65 8.44 -7.34 -4.46
C SER A 65 8.26 -5.81 -4.41
N GLU A 66 8.33 -5.24 -3.21
CA GLU A 66 8.41 -3.78 -3.02
C GLU A 66 9.65 -3.18 -3.70
N SER A 67 10.72 -3.96 -3.89
CA SER A 67 11.89 -3.53 -4.66
C SER A 67 11.54 -3.15 -6.11
N VAL A 68 10.60 -3.85 -6.74
CA VAL A 68 10.12 -3.50 -8.09
C VAL A 68 9.45 -2.13 -8.10
N ALA A 69 8.59 -1.85 -7.12
CA ALA A 69 7.97 -0.53 -7.01
C ALA A 69 8.98 0.58 -6.68
N LYS A 70 10.06 0.25 -5.95
CA LYS A 70 11.17 1.18 -5.72
C LYS A 70 11.88 1.53 -7.04
N GLU A 71 12.18 0.54 -7.89
CA GLU A 71 12.80 0.80 -9.19
C GLU A 71 11.86 1.61 -10.12
N MET A 72 10.56 1.28 -10.16
CA MET A 72 9.58 2.09 -10.90
C MET A 72 9.57 3.56 -10.44
N LEU A 73 9.64 3.81 -9.12
CA LEU A 73 9.77 5.16 -8.56
C LEU A 73 11.06 5.85 -8.97
N LYS A 74 12.17 5.13 -8.94
CA LYS A 74 13.48 5.62 -9.36
C LYS A 74 13.44 6.07 -10.81
N ASP A 75 12.90 5.24 -11.70
CA ASP A 75 12.79 5.56 -13.13
C ASP A 75 11.97 6.83 -13.35
N VAL A 76 10.83 6.97 -12.66
CA VAL A 76 9.99 8.15 -12.82
C VAL A 76 10.63 9.41 -12.20
N LEU A 77 11.19 9.30 -10.99
CA LEU A 77 11.69 10.48 -10.28
C LEU A 77 13.05 10.95 -10.78
N LEU A 78 13.96 10.03 -11.17
CA LEU A 78 15.33 10.37 -11.52
C LEU A 78 15.58 10.53 -13.02
N SER A 79 14.75 9.92 -13.91
CA SER A 79 14.95 10.04 -15.36
C SER A 79 14.07 11.12 -16.02
N VAL A 80 13.03 11.60 -15.33
CA VAL A 80 12.21 12.70 -15.84
C VAL A 80 12.89 14.05 -15.57
N ASN A 81 13.00 14.88 -16.61
CA ASN A 81 13.51 16.25 -16.42
C ASN A 81 12.50 17.07 -15.59
N THR A 82 12.90 17.40 -14.37
CA THR A 82 12.10 18.17 -13.43
C THR A 82 12.72 19.53 -13.08
N LYS A 83 13.65 20.03 -13.91
CA LYS A 83 14.28 21.35 -13.72
C LYS A 83 13.20 22.42 -13.72
N ASN A 84 13.20 23.30 -12.73
CA ASN A 84 12.22 24.37 -12.50
C ASN A 84 10.75 23.88 -12.39
N ARG A 85 10.52 22.63 -12.02
CA ARG A 85 9.19 22.02 -11.91
C ARG A 85 8.89 21.58 -10.48
N ALA A 86 7.62 21.64 -10.09
CA ALA A 86 7.18 21.01 -8.86
C ALA A 86 7.16 19.50 -8.99
N ILE A 87 7.49 18.77 -7.92
CA ILE A 87 7.30 17.33 -7.81
C ILE A 87 6.33 17.06 -6.67
N ILE A 88 5.23 16.40 -6.98
CA ILE A 88 4.26 15.93 -6.00
C ILE A 88 4.15 14.42 -6.11
N VAL A 89 4.31 13.73 -4.99
CA VAL A 89 4.10 12.28 -4.89
C VAL A 89 2.94 12.01 -3.95
N THR A 90 2.08 11.08 -4.31
CA THR A 90 1.01 10.61 -3.43
C THR A 90 1.03 9.09 -3.33
N THR A 91 0.81 8.59 -2.11
CA THR A 91 0.82 7.15 -1.79
C THR A 91 -0.03 6.86 -0.56
N PHE A 92 -0.19 5.59 -0.21
CA PHE A 92 -0.80 5.20 1.07
C PHE A 92 0.06 5.69 2.22
N SER A 93 -0.52 6.46 3.12
CA SER A 93 0.21 7.07 4.26
C SER A 93 0.82 6.05 5.23
N SER A 94 0.25 4.84 5.28
CA SER A 94 0.74 3.72 6.10
C SER A 94 1.90 2.93 5.47
N HIS A 95 2.23 3.20 4.20
CA HIS A 95 3.26 2.44 3.48
C HIS A 95 4.67 2.98 3.76
N ILE A 96 5.18 2.70 4.94
CA ILE A 96 6.46 3.22 5.45
C ILE A 96 7.64 2.89 4.52
N ALA A 97 7.68 1.68 3.94
CA ALA A 97 8.71 1.30 2.98
C ALA A 97 8.71 2.21 1.74
N ARG A 98 7.53 2.56 1.21
CA ARG A 98 7.38 3.45 0.08
C ARG A 98 7.79 4.88 0.43
N LEU A 99 7.40 5.37 1.60
CA LEU A 99 7.82 6.70 2.08
C LEU A 99 9.34 6.78 2.21
N LYS A 100 10.00 5.70 2.70
CA LYS A 100 11.48 5.62 2.76
C LYS A 100 12.11 5.73 1.37
N SER A 101 11.57 5.03 0.36
CA SER A 101 12.07 5.11 -1.01
C SER A 101 11.88 6.50 -1.62
N ILE A 102 10.74 7.17 -1.36
CA ILE A 102 10.49 8.56 -1.81
C ILE A 102 11.48 9.52 -1.18
N ILE A 103 11.78 9.38 0.12
CA ILE A 103 12.79 10.19 0.83
C ILE A 103 14.16 10.00 0.19
N GLU A 104 14.57 8.75 -0.06
CA GLU A 104 15.84 8.45 -0.70
C GLU A 104 15.99 9.16 -2.06
N PHE A 105 14.96 9.08 -2.90
CA PHE A 105 15.02 9.72 -4.23
C PHE A 105 14.89 11.24 -4.17
N GLY A 106 14.11 11.78 -3.22
CA GLY A 106 14.08 13.21 -2.97
C GLY A 106 15.45 13.80 -2.59
N LYS A 107 16.21 13.06 -1.77
CA LYS A 107 17.61 13.42 -1.44
C LYS A 107 18.53 13.35 -2.66
N LYS A 108 18.41 12.31 -3.50
CA LYS A 108 19.19 12.19 -4.75
C LYS A 108 18.90 13.32 -5.73
N LEU A 109 17.68 13.88 -5.73
CA LEU A 109 17.29 15.03 -6.50
C LEU A 109 17.73 16.37 -5.86
N ASN A 110 18.39 16.32 -4.71
CA ASN A 110 18.75 17.50 -3.90
C ASN A 110 17.55 18.39 -3.57
N ARG A 111 16.39 17.79 -3.26
CA ARG A 111 15.15 18.48 -2.91
C ARG A 111 14.84 18.37 -1.42
N LYS A 112 14.34 19.45 -0.83
CA LYS A 112 13.77 19.45 0.53
C LYS A 112 12.44 18.70 0.48
N ILE A 113 12.24 17.75 1.38
CA ILE A 113 11.08 16.86 1.36
C ILE A 113 10.06 17.32 2.39
N ILE A 114 8.81 17.50 1.97
CA ILE A 114 7.72 17.93 2.85
C ILE A 114 6.57 16.91 2.74
N PHE A 115 6.15 16.40 3.90
CA PHE A 115 4.97 15.54 4.00
C PHE A 115 3.78 16.37 4.47
N MET A 116 2.71 16.41 3.67
CA MET A 116 1.53 17.25 3.91
C MET A 116 0.27 16.42 4.09
N GLY A 117 -0.30 16.44 5.28
CA GLY A 117 -1.56 15.80 5.62
C GLY A 117 -1.56 15.08 6.95
N ARG A 118 -2.76 14.97 7.54
CA ARG A 118 -2.93 14.39 8.89
C ARG A 118 -2.54 12.92 8.98
N SER A 119 -2.91 12.12 7.97
CA SER A 119 -2.61 10.68 7.96
C SER A 119 -1.12 10.43 7.79
N LEU A 120 -0.41 11.16 6.92
CA LEU A 120 1.04 11.07 6.78
C LEU A 120 1.73 11.33 8.11
N SER A 121 1.42 12.47 8.77
CA SER A 121 1.99 12.79 10.09
C SER A 121 1.66 11.71 11.14
N LYS A 122 0.42 11.19 11.13
CA LYS A 122 0.01 10.12 12.08
C LYS A 122 0.85 8.86 11.93
N TYR A 123 1.01 8.36 10.70
CA TYR A 123 1.74 7.12 10.47
C TYR A 123 3.25 7.27 10.62
N VAL A 124 3.82 8.42 10.23
CA VAL A 124 5.24 8.72 10.48
C VAL A 124 5.53 8.76 11.97
N ASN A 125 4.77 9.54 12.74
CA ASN A 125 4.94 9.61 14.20
C ASN A 125 4.76 8.24 14.87
N ALA A 126 3.77 7.45 14.45
CA ALA A 126 3.59 6.10 14.99
C ALA A 126 4.78 5.19 14.71
N ALA A 127 5.37 5.27 13.51
CA ALA A 127 6.54 4.48 13.16
C ALA A 127 7.81 4.95 13.89
N GLU A 128 7.95 6.24 14.15
CA GLU A 128 9.05 6.80 14.95
C GLU A 128 8.93 6.47 16.43
N ASN A 129 7.71 6.51 16.99
CA ASN A 129 7.47 6.17 18.40
C ASN A 129 7.86 4.72 18.75
N ILE A 130 7.85 3.82 17.79
CA ILE A 130 8.33 2.45 17.96
C ILE A 130 9.78 2.25 17.46
N ASN A 131 10.51 3.33 17.25
CA ASN A 131 11.89 3.33 16.75
C ASN A 131 12.10 2.57 15.43
N LEU A 132 11.07 2.49 14.59
CA LEU A 132 11.15 1.79 13.31
C LEU A 132 11.85 2.62 12.24
N VAL A 133 11.66 3.93 12.25
CA VAL A 133 12.25 4.92 11.34
C VAL A 133 12.57 6.23 12.08
N ASN A 134 13.35 7.10 11.44
CA ASN A 134 13.59 8.48 11.88
C ASN A 134 13.47 9.42 10.67
N PHE A 135 12.25 9.57 10.15
CA PHE A 135 12.00 10.37 8.94
C PHE A 135 12.03 11.86 9.20
N THR A 136 11.62 12.31 10.40
CA THR A 136 11.60 13.73 10.76
C THR A 136 12.98 14.39 10.75
N LYS A 137 14.06 13.60 10.77
CA LYS A 137 15.42 14.10 10.52
C LYS A 137 15.60 14.66 9.09
N ASP A 138 14.87 14.11 8.12
CA ASP A 138 15.05 14.35 6.69
C ASP A 138 13.85 15.05 6.04
N VAL A 139 12.69 15.05 6.72
CA VAL A 139 11.42 15.55 6.18
C VAL A 139 10.76 16.55 7.11
N GLU A 140 10.16 17.58 6.54
CA GLU A 140 9.27 18.49 7.25
C GLU A 140 7.84 17.91 7.24
N LEU A 141 7.22 17.76 8.43
CA LEU A 141 5.82 17.32 8.55
C LEU A 141 4.90 18.54 8.69
N VAL A 142 3.95 18.68 7.77
CA VAL A 142 2.93 19.75 7.80
C VAL A 142 1.54 19.12 7.89
N ARG A 143 0.95 19.16 9.09
CA ARG A 143 -0.21 18.36 9.46
C ARG A 143 -1.56 18.99 9.10
N TYR A 144 -1.76 20.27 9.43
CA TYR A 144 -3.07 20.91 9.40
C TYR A 144 -3.25 21.83 8.19
N ALA A 145 -4.48 21.93 7.68
CA ALA A 145 -4.81 22.69 6.47
C ALA A 145 -4.31 24.14 6.49
N LYS A 146 -4.41 24.86 7.63
CA LYS A 146 -3.91 26.24 7.78
C LYS A 146 -2.40 26.31 7.62
N GLN A 147 -1.67 25.35 8.20
CA GLN A 147 -0.21 25.24 8.08
C GLN A 147 0.20 24.89 6.65
N ILE A 148 -0.50 23.91 6.02
CA ILE A 148 -0.27 23.50 4.64
C ILE A 148 -0.46 24.69 3.70
N LYS A 149 -1.57 25.45 3.84
CA LYS A 149 -1.82 26.66 3.04
C LYS A 149 -0.70 27.68 3.17
N ARG A 150 -0.23 27.96 4.40
CA ARG A 150 0.89 28.88 4.66
C ARG A 150 2.18 28.37 4.03
N LYS A 151 2.49 27.08 4.21
CA LYS A 151 3.72 26.47 3.68
C LYS A 151 3.73 26.50 2.16
N LEU A 152 2.65 26.10 1.51
CA LEU A 152 2.53 26.12 0.05
C LEU A 152 2.69 27.51 -0.52
N LYS A 153 2.07 28.54 0.11
CA LYS A 153 2.29 29.95 -0.27
C LYS A 153 3.75 30.35 -0.17
N GLN A 154 4.44 29.95 0.91
CA GLN A 154 5.85 30.27 1.13
C GLN A 154 6.76 29.69 0.05
N ILE A 155 6.52 28.44 -0.38
CA ILE A 155 7.40 27.72 -1.31
C ILE A 155 7.03 27.90 -2.78
N THR A 156 5.96 28.64 -3.10
CA THR A 156 5.45 28.78 -4.48
C THR A 156 6.50 29.26 -5.46
N HIS A 157 7.37 30.21 -5.07
CA HIS A 157 8.40 30.78 -5.94
C HIS A 157 9.71 29.98 -5.98
N GLU A 158 9.83 28.93 -5.13
CA GLU A 158 11.00 28.06 -5.04
C GLU A 158 10.60 26.59 -5.16
N ARG A 159 9.50 26.33 -5.86
CA ARG A 159 8.84 25.02 -5.97
C ARG A 159 9.77 23.89 -6.41
N GLU A 160 10.74 24.20 -7.24
CA GLU A 160 11.73 23.26 -7.76
C GLU A 160 12.72 22.78 -6.69
N LYS A 161 12.80 23.48 -5.54
CA LYS A 161 13.66 23.06 -4.41
C LYS A 161 13.00 22.00 -3.54
N TYR A 162 11.71 21.66 -3.79
CA TYR A 162 10.92 20.79 -2.93
C TYR A 162 10.39 19.56 -3.66
N LEU A 163 10.29 18.46 -2.90
CA LEU A 163 9.48 17.29 -3.24
C LEU A 163 8.35 17.19 -2.19
N LEU A 164 7.12 17.29 -2.66
CA LEU A 164 5.94 17.27 -1.80
C LEU A 164 5.34 15.87 -1.78
N VAL A 165 5.19 15.27 -0.60
CA VAL A 165 4.40 14.04 -0.43
C VAL A 165 3.07 14.43 0.20
N VAL A 166 1.97 14.15 -0.50
CA VAL A 166 0.66 14.65 -0.13
C VAL A 166 -0.39 13.55 -0.03
N THR A 167 -1.42 13.77 0.79
CA THR A 167 -2.62 12.91 0.78
C THR A 167 -3.47 13.20 -0.44
N GLY A 168 -4.28 12.21 -0.89
CA GLY A 168 -5.19 12.40 -2.04
C GLY A 168 -5.01 11.37 -3.13
N HIS A 169 -4.45 10.22 -2.81
CA HIS A 169 -4.15 9.16 -3.76
C HIS A 169 -5.41 8.50 -4.37
N GLN A 170 -6.58 8.59 -3.73
CA GLN A 170 -7.86 8.12 -4.24
C GLN A 170 -8.73 9.24 -4.85
N GLY A 171 -8.21 10.48 -4.92
CA GLY A 171 -9.00 11.64 -5.37
C GLY A 171 -9.97 12.17 -4.31
N GLU A 172 -9.73 11.87 -3.03
CA GLU A 172 -10.62 12.24 -1.93
C GLU A 172 -10.84 13.78 -1.90
N PRO A 173 -12.10 14.28 -1.89
CA PRO A 173 -12.38 15.71 -2.08
C PRO A 173 -11.72 16.65 -1.06
N LYS A 174 -11.52 16.17 0.17
CA LYS A 174 -10.91 16.95 1.27
C LYS A 174 -9.39 16.79 1.38
N SER A 175 -8.77 16.02 0.48
CA SER A 175 -7.33 15.74 0.51
C SER A 175 -6.48 16.93 0.07
N VAL A 176 -5.18 16.84 0.35
CA VAL A 176 -4.24 17.92 0.01
C VAL A 176 -4.08 18.06 -1.49
N LEU A 177 -3.91 16.94 -2.23
CA LEU A 177 -3.74 16.95 -3.67
C LEU A 177 -4.98 17.56 -4.38
N THR A 178 -6.18 17.12 -4.00
CA THR A 178 -7.43 17.64 -4.57
C THR A 178 -7.57 19.14 -4.32
N LYS A 179 -7.19 19.62 -3.12
CA LYS A 179 -7.23 21.05 -2.81
C LYS A 179 -6.19 21.87 -3.60
N ILE A 180 -5.02 21.31 -3.88
CA ILE A 180 -4.02 21.96 -4.76
C ILE A 180 -4.61 22.08 -6.17
N ILE A 181 -5.12 20.99 -6.74
CA ILE A 181 -5.70 20.94 -8.09
C ILE A 181 -6.89 21.91 -8.23
N ASN A 182 -7.74 22.00 -7.21
CA ASN A 182 -8.89 22.92 -7.19
C ASN A 182 -8.52 24.35 -6.80
N ARG A 183 -7.21 24.70 -6.73
CA ARG A 183 -6.69 26.03 -6.39
C ARG A 183 -7.15 26.58 -5.03
N ASN A 184 -7.51 25.68 -4.09
CA ASN A 184 -7.92 26.07 -2.73
C ASN A 184 -6.72 26.48 -1.84
N PHE A 185 -5.50 26.22 -2.33
CA PHE A 185 -4.24 26.68 -1.75
C PHE A 185 -3.53 27.61 -2.74
N HIS A 186 -2.70 28.50 -2.26
CA HIS A 186 -1.89 29.38 -3.10
C HIS A 186 -0.64 28.65 -3.62
N PHE A 187 -0.88 27.62 -4.43
CA PHE A 187 0.15 26.80 -5.07
C PHE A 187 -0.47 26.20 -6.34
N ASP A 188 -0.29 26.90 -7.45
CA ASP A 188 -0.82 26.46 -8.73
C ASP A 188 0.11 25.43 -9.38
N LEU A 189 -0.47 24.42 -10.00
CA LEU A 189 0.26 23.51 -10.86
C LEU A 189 0.40 24.12 -12.26
N TYR A 190 1.58 23.97 -12.84
CA TYR A 190 1.91 24.47 -14.16
C TYR A 190 2.16 23.31 -15.12
N GLU A 191 2.11 23.62 -16.41
CA GLU A 191 2.45 22.69 -17.47
C GLU A 191 3.82 22.03 -17.20
N ASN A 192 3.86 20.68 -17.33
CA ASN A 192 5.02 19.84 -17.07
C ASN A 192 5.48 19.75 -15.59
N ASP A 193 4.72 20.28 -14.60
CA ASP A 193 4.91 19.86 -13.22
C ASP A 193 4.67 18.35 -13.13
N LEU A 194 5.30 17.67 -12.18
CA LEU A 194 5.25 16.22 -12.05
C LEU A 194 4.36 15.80 -10.89
N VAL A 195 3.38 14.95 -11.15
CA VAL A 195 2.59 14.25 -10.13
C VAL A 195 2.77 12.75 -10.27
N VAL A 196 3.17 12.07 -9.17
CA VAL A 196 3.40 10.62 -9.16
C VAL A 196 2.40 9.95 -8.20
N PHE A 197 1.58 9.07 -8.75
CA PHE A 197 0.69 8.21 -7.98
C PHE A 197 1.39 6.89 -7.70
N SER A 198 2.05 6.81 -6.54
CA SER A 198 2.71 5.59 -6.08
C SER A 198 1.74 4.69 -5.30
N CYS A 199 0.61 4.43 -5.93
CA CYS A 199 -0.51 3.65 -5.40
C CYS A 199 -1.42 3.19 -6.53
N LYS A 200 -2.26 2.18 -6.27
CA LYS A 200 -3.42 1.85 -7.11
C LYS A 200 -4.69 2.48 -6.57
N VAL A 201 -5.68 2.62 -7.44
CA VAL A 201 -7.04 2.97 -7.03
C VAL A 201 -7.67 1.74 -6.34
N ILE A 202 -8.22 1.95 -5.15
CA ILE A 202 -9.05 0.94 -4.50
C ILE A 202 -10.37 0.85 -5.29
N PRO A 203 -10.77 -0.33 -5.81
CA PRO A 203 -11.83 -0.45 -6.80
C PRO A 203 -13.23 -0.33 -6.18
N THR A 204 -13.52 0.82 -5.57
CA THR A 204 -14.89 1.21 -5.19
C THR A 204 -15.41 2.25 -6.18
N PRO A 205 -16.74 2.27 -6.49
CA PRO A 205 -17.30 3.25 -7.42
C PRO A 205 -16.92 4.69 -7.08
N THR A 206 -16.97 5.05 -5.80
CA THR A 206 -16.61 6.39 -5.31
C THR A 206 -15.13 6.74 -5.56
N ASN A 207 -14.20 5.83 -5.30
CA ASN A 207 -12.78 6.08 -5.50
C ASN A 207 -12.44 6.18 -6.98
N ILE A 208 -13.04 5.32 -7.81
CA ILE A 208 -12.85 5.35 -9.27
C ILE A 208 -13.30 6.71 -9.80
N ALA A 209 -14.53 7.13 -9.50
CA ALA A 209 -15.09 8.40 -9.98
C ALA A 209 -14.27 9.62 -9.50
N ASN A 210 -13.90 9.66 -8.22
CA ASN A 210 -13.08 10.75 -7.67
C ASN A 210 -11.70 10.82 -8.34
N ARG A 211 -11.09 9.67 -8.60
CA ARG A 211 -9.77 9.59 -9.22
C ARG A 211 -9.81 10.00 -10.69
N GLU A 212 -10.84 9.63 -11.44
CA GLU A 212 -11.05 10.04 -12.83
C GLU A 212 -11.20 11.56 -12.95
N ILE A 213 -11.97 12.20 -12.07
CA ILE A 213 -12.11 13.65 -12.02
C ILE A 213 -10.75 14.31 -11.76
N LEU A 214 -9.99 13.80 -10.82
CA LEU A 214 -8.67 14.32 -10.46
C LEU A 214 -7.69 14.19 -11.62
N GLU A 215 -7.63 13.04 -12.29
CA GLU A 215 -6.77 12.81 -13.44
C GLU A 215 -7.17 13.69 -14.64
N LYS A 216 -8.49 13.89 -14.88
CA LYS A 216 -9.00 14.81 -15.91
C LYS A 216 -8.52 16.25 -15.65
N ASN A 217 -8.58 16.71 -14.42
CA ASN A 217 -8.12 18.05 -14.07
C ASN A 217 -6.61 18.20 -14.27
N LEU A 218 -5.79 17.21 -13.90
CA LEU A 218 -4.35 17.21 -14.18
C LEU A 218 -4.04 17.26 -15.66
N LYS A 219 -4.77 16.52 -16.50
CA LYS A 219 -4.64 16.56 -17.97
C LYS A 219 -4.96 17.95 -18.52
N ASN A 220 -6.05 18.57 -18.07
CA ASN A 220 -6.46 19.92 -18.51
C ASN A 220 -5.41 20.99 -18.16
N MET A 221 -4.67 20.80 -17.05
CA MET A 221 -3.57 21.66 -16.62
C MET A 221 -2.25 21.33 -17.33
N LYS A 222 -2.23 20.32 -18.24
CA LYS A 222 -1.03 19.79 -18.90
C LYS A 222 0.06 19.36 -17.93
N VAL A 223 -0.34 18.94 -16.72
CA VAL A 223 0.56 18.39 -15.72
C VAL A 223 0.98 17.00 -16.15
N ARG A 224 2.27 16.71 -16.07
CA ARG A 224 2.79 15.38 -16.34
C ARG A 224 2.51 14.49 -15.13
N PHE A 225 1.79 13.38 -15.31
CA PHE A 225 1.56 12.48 -14.19
C PHE A 225 1.78 11.02 -14.57
N PHE A 226 2.29 10.25 -13.60
CA PHE A 226 2.47 8.81 -13.66
C PHE A 226 1.57 8.15 -12.64
N LYS A 227 0.96 7.05 -13.02
CA LYS A 227 0.08 6.26 -12.17
C LYS A 227 0.54 4.81 -12.08
N ASP A 228 0.01 4.11 -11.09
CA ASP A 228 0.31 2.69 -10.86
C ASP A 228 1.80 2.38 -10.60
N ILE A 229 2.57 3.39 -10.12
CA ILE A 229 3.95 3.20 -9.65
C ILE A 229 3.91 2.46 -8.32
N HIS A 230 3.48 1.20 -8.36
CA HIS A 230 3.04 0.48 -7.17
C HIS A 230 3.12 -1.03 -7.33
N GLN A 231 3.48 -1.71 -6.25
CA GLN A 231 3.20 -3.13 -6.03
C GLN A 231 2.39 -3.28 -4.75
N SER A 232 1.44 -4.22 -4.76
CA SER A 232 0.55 -4.43 -3.61
C SER A 232 1.31 -4.99 -2.40
N GLY A 233 0.80 -4.73 -1.21
CA GLY A 233 1.23 -5.37 0.02
C GLY A 233 0.47 -6.66 0.34
N HIS A 234 -0.45 -7.09 -0.55
CA HIS A 234 -1.25 -8.30 -0.39
C HIS A 234 -0.71 -9.43 -1.26
N ALA A 235 -0.92 -10.66 -0.81
CA ALA A 235 -0.59 -11.88 -1.54
C ALA A 235 -1.44 -12.02 -2.81
N ALA A 236 -0.83 -12.48 -3.92
CA ALA A 236 -1.55 -12.87 -5.12
C ALA A 236 -1.74 -14.41 -5.17
N ARG A 237 -2.38 -14.93 -6.21
CA ARG A 237 -2.78 -16.34 -6.29
C ARG A 237 -1.66 -17.32 -5.98
N GLU A 238 -0.47 -17.11 -6.53
CA GLU A 238 0.65 -18.04 -6.32
C GLU A 238 1.33 -17.87 -4.95
N ASP A 239 1.25 -16.70 -4.32
CA ASP A 239 1.67 -16.54 -2.92
C ASP A 239 0.68 -17.26 -1.98
N LEU A 240 -0.62 -17.22 -2.29
CA LEU A 240 -1.66 -17.97 -1.56
C LEU A 240 -1.45 -19.47 -1.70
N ARG A 241 -1.12 -19.96 -2.91
CA ARG A 241 -0.77 -21.35 -3.18
C ARG A 241 0.44 -21.78 -2.33
N ASP A 242 1.49 -20.98 -2.29
CA ASP A 242 2.68 -21.26 -1.48
C ASP A 242 2.32 -21.37 0.01
N MET A 243 1.50 -20.44 0.53
CA MET A 243 1.07 -20.47 1.92
C MET A 243 0.28 -21.75 2.24
N LEU A 244 -0.64 -22.14 1.36
CA LEU A 244 -1.41 -23.38 1.50
C LEU A 244 -0.50 -24.62 1.43
N ASN A 245 0.48 -24.64 0.53
CA ASN A 245 1.45 -25.75 0.39
C ASN A 245 2.35 -25.86 1.62
N ILE A 246 2.79 -24.75 2.21
CA ILE A 246 3.62 -24.76 3.40
C ILE A 246 2.82 -25.24 4.62
N LEU A 247 1.64 -24.67 4.85
CA LEU A 247 0.90 -24.90 6.10
C LEU A 247 0.01 -26.15 6.06
N LYS A 248 -0.48 -26.55 4.89
CA LYS A 248 -1.40 -27.71 4.67
C LYS A 248 -2.55 -27.73 5.68
N PRO A 249 -3.33 -26.63 5.83
CA PRO A 249 -4.37 -26.57 6.85
C PRO A 249 -5.50 -27.58 6.55
N ARG A 250 -6.14 -28.08 7.62
CA ARG A 250 -7.33 -28.96 7.46
C ARG A 250 -8.54 -28.18 6.95
N LYS A 251 -8.66 -26.91 7.34
CA LYS A 251 -9.76 -26.02 6.94
C LYS A 251 -9.22 -24.68 6.48
N ILE A 252 -9.85 -24.14 5.43
CA ILE A 252 -9.51 -22.83 4.86
C ILE A 252 -10.73 -21.92 5.01
N ILE A 253 -10.52 -20.71 5.49
CA ILE A 253 -11.56 -19.68 5.64
C ILE A 253 -11.11 -18.42 4.90
N PRO A 254 -11.60 -18.20 3.67
CA PRO A 254 -11.32 -16.97 2.93
C PRO A 254 -11.82 -15.73 3.67
N SER A 255 -10.95 -14.76 3.85
CA SER A 255 -11.23 -13.47 4.49
C SER A 255 -10.82 -12.31 3.59
N HIS A 256 -11.03 -11.08 4.05
CA HIS A 256 -10.54 -9.84 3.43
C HIS A 256 -10.77 -9.75 1.91
N GLY A 257 -12.02 -9.84 1.49
CA GLY A 257 -12.40 -9.73 0.08
C GLY A 257 -13.91 -9.80 -0.10
N ASN A 258 -14.38 -9.39 -1.27
CA ASN A 258 -15.76 -9.62 -1.67
C ASN A 258 -16.01 -11.09 -2.04
N ASN A 259 -17.25 -11.44 -2.39
CA ASN A 259 -17.59 -12.84 -2.72
C ASN A 259 -16.82 -13.39 -3.93
N GLU A 260 -16.52 -12.57 -4.93
CA GLU A 260 -15.78 -12.99 -6.13
C GLU A 260 -14.32 -13.33 -5.77
N MET A 261 -13.67 -12.49 -4.95
CA MET A 261 -12.32 -12.74 -4.45
C MET A 261 -12.25 -14.03 -3.61
N LYS A 262 -13.25 -14.24 -2.72
CA LYS A 262 -13.34 -15.47 -1.91
C LYS A 262 -13.55 -16.70 -2.77
N LYS A 263 -14.39 -16.61 -3.81
CA LYS A 263 -14.60 -17.70 -4.78
C LYS A 263 -13.34 -17.99 -5.60
N ALA A 264 -12.55 -16.99 -5.94
CA ALA A 264 -11.27 -17.19 -6.60
C ALA A 264 -10.27 -17.96 -5.71
N LEU A 265 -10.25 -17.70 -4.40
CA LEU A 265 -9.47 -18.50 -3.45
C LEU A 265 -10.05 -19.92 -3.28
N GLU A 266 -11.37 -20.08 -3.28
CA GLU A 266 -12.02 -21.40 -3.28
C GLU A 266 -11.62 -22.22 -4.52
N SER A 267 -11.63 -21.60 -5.71
CA SER A 267 -11.14 -22.23 -6.95
C SER A 267 -9.69 -22.70 -6.82
N LEU A 268 -8.81 -21.88 -6.26
CA LEU A 268 -7.42 -22.28 -5.99
C LEU A 268 -7.35 -23.49 -5.04
N ALA A 269 -8.12 -23.45 -3.95
CA ALA A 269 -8.12 -24.53 -2.98
C ALA A 269 -8.62 -25.84 -3.59
N ILE A 270 -9.64 -25.79 -4.47
CA ILE A 270 -10.15 -26.97 -5.21
C ILE A 270 -9.06 -27.53 -6.13
N GLU A 271 -8.33 -26.71 -6.87
CA GLU A 271 -7.18 -27.16 -7.68
C GLU A 271 -6.12 -27.88 -6.84
N MET A 272 -5.99 -27.52 -5.56
CA MET A 272 -5.07 -28.14 -4.60
C MET A 272 -5.67 -29.35 -3.86
N GLY A 273 -6.87 -29.78 -4.21
CA GLY A 273 -7.53 -30.98 -3.68
C GLY A 273 -8.44 -30.75 -2.47
N TYR A 274 -8.65 -29.50 -2.03
CA TYR A 274 -9.59 -29.18 -0.95
C TYR A 274 -11.04 -29.24 -1.46
N LYS A 275 -11.97 -29.68 -0.62
CA LYS A 275 -13.39 -29.87 -0.98
C LYS A 275 -14.24 -28.69 -0.46
N PRO A 276 -15.09 -28.07 -1.32
CA PRO A 276 -16.02 -27.03 -0.90
C PRO A 276 -16.96 -27.54 0.21
N ASN A 277 -17.28 -26.65 1.15
CA ASN A 277 -18.14 -26.91 2.30
C ASN A 277 -17.67 -28.08 3.22
N LYS A 278 -16.51 -28.63 2.96
CA LYS A 278 -15.86 -29.63 3.82
C LYS A 278 -14.51 -29.15 4.33
N ASP A 279 -13.67 -28.63 3.44
CA ASP A 279 -12.30 -28.21 3.74
C ASP A 279 -12.11 -26.70 3.53
N ILE A 280 -12.92 -26.07 2.67
CA ILE A 280 -12.96 -24.61 2.50
C ILE A 280 -14.37 -24.09 2.69
N PHE A 281 -14.50 -22.97 3.44
CA PHE A 281 -15.78 -22.39 3.85
C PHE A 281 -15.83 -20.90 3.55
N ILE A 282 -16.68 -20.48 2.62
CA ILE A 282 -17.01 -19.06 2.40
C ILE A 282 -18.11 -18.67 3.38
N ILE A 283 -17.73 -17.99 4.45
CA ILE A 283 -18.65 -17.55 5.50
C ILE A 283 -18.98 -16.06 5.41
N LYS A 284 -20.13 -15.66 5.95
CA LYS A 284 -20.56 -14.29 6.13
C LYS A 284 -20.03 -13.73 7.44
N ASN A 285 -19.99 -12.39 7.57
CA ASN A 285 -19.70 -11.74 8.83
C ASN A 285 -20.68 -12.24 9.93
N SER A 286 -20.17 -12.46 11.12
CA SER A 286 -20.92 -12.99 12.27
C SER A 286 -21.46 -14.42 12.12
N GLN A 287 -21.16 -15.11 11.04
CA GLN A 287 -21.52 -16.52 10.90
C GLN A 287 -20.59 -17.39 11.76
N ARG A 288 -21.18 -18.27 12.57
CA ARG A 288 -20.44 -19.28 13.35
C ARG A 288 -20.13 -20.48 12.45
N LEU A 289 -18.92 -20.98 12.53
CA LEU A 289 -18.45 -22.22 11.91
C LEU A 289 -17.90 -23.13 13.02
N SER A 290 -18.41 -24.34 13.10
CA SER A 290 -17.82 -25.42 13.93
C SER A 290 -16.88 -26.24 13.08
N ILE A 291 -15.64 -26.44 13.52
CA ILE A 291 -14.56 -27.13 12.79
C ILE A 291 -13.96 -28.25 13.63
#